data_29bbc825edfc41d0a66507ac9383e2a6
#
_entry.id   29bbc825edfc41d0a66507ac9383e2a6
#
_cell.length_a   1.000
_cell.length_b   1.000
_cell.length_c   1.000
_cell.angle_alpha   90.00
_cell.angle_beta   90.00
_cell.angle_gamma   90.00
#
_symmetry.space_group_name_H-M   'P 1'
#
loop_
_entity.id
_entity.type
_entity.pdbx_description
1 polymer ?
#
loop_
_entity_poly.entity_id
_entity_poly.type
_entity_poly.pdbx_seq_one_letter_code
_entity_poly.pdbx_strand_id
1 'polypeptide(L)'
;IDTAKTTQIFKNFDTVFERTFLEVNEPELTNNLYQFGTQIFSELYASGVLSEGYNFDSERLISVLVNKTQNKTIPYAEFFLQTELKAHIEAKVKNSDYEDYMSSYLSLFFDVVQPNTIYNTSLTESALSDRLGRIVLVRGRVDKGTLIISKGEVVQGEKLAILKSLESEYASQVWTEANYVWILAAYT
;
A
#
# COMPACT_ATOMS: atom_id res chain seq x y z
N ILE A 1 6.98 1.93 -6.10
CA ILE A 1 7.07 2.14 -7.57
C ILE A 1 8.53 2.35 -7.94
N ASP A 2 9.01 1.57 -8.90
CA ASP A 2 10.37 1.67 -9.45
C ASP A 2 10.35 2.41 -10.79
N THR A 3 10.74 3.69 -10.78
CA THR A 3 10.74 4.52 -12.01
C THR A 3 11.91 4.17 -12.92
N ALA A 4 13.05 3.68 -12.40
CA ALA A 4 14.16 3.23 -13.23
C ALA A 4 13.73 2.02 -14.06
N LYS A 5 13.01 1.08 -13.46
CA LYS A 5 12.41 -0.05 -14.16
C LYS A 5 11.40 0.42 -15.20
N THR A 6 10.53 1.40 -14.87
CA THR A 6 9.59 1.98 -15.84
C THR A 6 10.30 2.56 -17.06
N THR A 7 11.40 3.32 -16.84
CA THR A 7 12.20 3.88 -17.93
C THR A 7 12.82 2.78 -18.81
N GLN A 8 13.27 1.68 -18.21
CA GLN A 8 13.82 0.54 -18.96
C GLN A 8 12.72 -0.15 -19.77
N ILE A 9 11.53 -0.33 -19.20
CA ILE A 9 10.37 -0.90 -19.88
C ILE A 9 9.97 -0.02 -21.07
N PHE A 10 9.98 1.32 -20.90
CA PHE A 10 9.68 2.24 -22.00
C PHE A 10 10.69 2.16 -23.15
N LYS A 11 11.97 2.03 -22.86
CA LYS A 11 12.99 1.79 -23.91
C LYS A 11 12.74 0.47 -24.65
N ASN A 12 12.30 -0.56 -23.93
CA ASN A 12 11.93 -1.83 -24.55
C ASN A 12 10.67 -1.68 -25.42
N PHE A 13 9.71 -0.84 -24.99
CA PHE A 13 8.52 -0.49 -25.77
C PHE A 13 8.90 0.04 -27.14
N ASP A 14 9.82 1.01 -27.21
CA ASP A 14 10.29 1.57 -28.48
C ASP A 14 10.81 0.48 -29.43
N THR A 15 11.68 -0.39 -28.92
CA THR A 15 12.29 -1.47 -29.71
C THR A 15 11.25 -2.49 -30.18
N VAL A 16 10.31 -2.87 -29.30
CA VAL A 16 9.27 -3.85 -29.64
C VAL A 16 8.25 -3.23 -30.60
N PHE A 17 7.92 -1.95 -30.41
CA PHE A 17 7.04 -1.20 -31.31
C PHE A 17 7.58 -1.20 -32.73
N GLU A 18 8.84 -0.80 -32.94
CA GLU A 18 9.50 -0.81 -34.26
C GLU A 18 9.42 -2.17 -34.94
N ARG A 19 9.64 -3.25 -34.18
CA ARG A 19 9.54 -4.62 -34.69
C ARG A 19 8.09 -5.01 -35.04
N THR A 20 7.13 -4.66 -34.19
CA THR A 20 5.72 -5.08 -34.33
C THR A 20 5.02 -4.37 -35.47
N PHE A 21 5.37 -3.12 -35.72
CA PHE A 21 4.76 -2.28 -36.76
C PHE A 21 5.66 -2.07 -37.98
N LEU A 22 6.66 -2.92 -38.16
CA LEU A 22 7.64 -2.84 -39.26
C LEU A 22 7.00 -2.84 -40.66
N GLU A 23 5.86 -3.51 -40.83
CA GLU A 23 5.15 -3.63 -42.10
C GLU A 23 4.30 -2.40 -42.45
N VAL A 24 4.15 -1.48 -41.54
CA VAL A 24 3.42 -0.22 -41.77
C VAL A 24 4.34 0.76 -42.50
N ASN A 25 4.10 0.91 -43.80
CA ASN A 25 4.98 1.70 -44.68
C ASN A 25 4.57 3.20 -44.76
N GLU A 26 3.58 3.65 -44.00
CA GLU A 26 3.10 5.01 -43.96
C GLU A 26 3.65 5.75 -42.74
N PRO A 27 4.58 6.71 -42.91
CA PRO A 27 5.24 7.36 -41.77
C PRO A 27 4.28 8.11 -40.82
N GLU A 28 3.24 8.73 -41.40
CA GLU A 28 2.24 9.46 -40.61
C GLU A 28 1.40 8.49 -39.75
N LEU A 29 0.94 7.40 -40.36
CA LEU A 29 0.19 6.37 -39.65
C LEU A 29 1.05 5.71 -38.57
N THR A 30 2.32 5.38 -38.88
CA THR A 30 3.26 4.81 -37.90
C THR A 30 3.45 5.75 -36.70
N ASN A 31 3.58 7.05 -36.93
CA ASN A 31 3.69 8.03 -35.85
C ASN A 31 2.40 8.10 -34.99
N ASN A 32 1.24 8.06 -35.63
CA ASN A 32 -0.04 8.09 -34.91
C ASN A 32 -0.24 6.81 -34.08
N LEU A 33 0.11 5.64 -34.59
CA LEU A 33 0.11 4.37 -33.88
C LEU A 33 1.07 4.42 -32.68
N TYR A 34 2.27 4.99 -32.87
CA TYR A 34 3.24 5.15 -31.79
C TYR A 34 2.71 6.07 -30.68
N GLN A 35 2.13 7.21 -31.02
CA GLN A 35 1.53 8.14 -30.04
C GLN A 35 0.40 7.47 -29.25
N PHE A 36 -0.47 6.73 -29.94
CA PHE A 36 -1.55 6.00 -29.29
C PHE A 36 -1.01 4.92 -28.34
N GLY A 37 -0.02 4.14 -28.76
CA GLY A 37 0.65 3.14 -27.92
C GLY A 37 1.33 3.78 -26.69
N THR A 38 1.99 4.91 -26.87
CA THR A 38 2.62 5.69 -25.78
C THR A 38 1.60 6.21 -24.78
N GLN A 39 0.43 6.66 -25.28
CA GLN A 39 -0.66 7.08 -24.40
C GLN A 39 -1.15 5.94 -23.52
N ILE A 40 -1.42 4.76 -24.11
CA ILE A 40 -1.81 3.56 -23.36
C ILE A 40 -0.73 3.20 -22.33
N PHE A 41 0.53 3.20 -22.74
CA PHE A 41 1.66 2.92 -21.84
C PHE A 41 1.67 3.89 -20.65
N SER A 42 1.50 5.17 -20.89
CA SER A 42 1.47 6.18 -19.83
C SER A 42 0.31 6.00 -18.86
N GLU A 43 -0.85 5.62 -19.36
CA GLU A 43 -2.03 5.31 -18.53
C GLU A 43 -1.77 4.08 -17.63
N LEU A 44 -1.20 3.00 -18.19
CA LEU A 44 -0.87 1.78 -17.44
C LEU A 44 0.11 2.04 -16.29
N TYR A 45 1.10 2.89 -16.52
CA TYR A 45 2.16 3.17 -15.54
C TYR A 45 1.91 4.41 -14.67
N ALA A 46 0.77 5.08 -14.80
CA ALA A 46 0.46 6.31 -14.07
C ALA A 46 0.53 6.13 -12.53
N SER A 47 -0.01 5.06 -12.02
CA SER A 47 -0.03 4.74 -10.58
C SER A 47 0.76 3.49 -10.22
N GLY A 48 1.33 2.82 -11.23
CA GLY A 48 2.12 1.61 -11.09
C GLY A 48 1.38 0.33 -11.43
N VAL A 49 2.14 -0.65 -11.90
CA VAL A 49 1.65 -1.97 -12.35
C VAL A 49 1.99 -3.02 -11.30
N LEU A 50 0.98 -3.74 -10.83
CA LEU A 50 1.09 -4.89 -9.93
C LEU A 50 1.01 -6.19 -10.75
N SER A 51 1.73 -7.23 -10.33
CA SER A 51 1.67 -8.56 -10.96
C SER A 51 0.32 -9.25 -10.74
N GLU A 52 -0.24 -9.07 -9.56
CA GLU A 52 -1.49 -9.68 -9.12
C GLU A 52 -2.28 -8.74 -8.19
N GLY A 53 -3.57 -9.01 -8.04
CA GLY A 53 -4.42 -8.28 -7.10
C GLY A 53 -4.22 -8.76 -5.67
N TYR A 54 -4.37 -7.84 -4.74
CA TYR A 54 -4.42 -8.11 -3.30
C TYR A 54 -5.86 -7.94 -2.81
N ASN A 55 -6.23 -8.66 -1.76
CA ASN A 55 -7.57 -8.55 -1.18
C ASN A 55 -7.69 -7.26 -0.33
N PHE A 56 -7.69 -6.13 -1.02
CA PHE A 56 -7.90 -4.82 -0.44
C PHE A 56 -9.18 -4.20 -0.99
N ASP A 57 -9.83 -3.37 -0.16
CA ASP A 57 -10.91 -2.50 -0.61
C ASP A 57 -10.37 -1.53 -1.69
N SER A 58 -11.15 -1.31 -2.75
CA SER A 58 -10.79 -0.43 -3.86
C SER A 58 -10.47 1.00 -3.42
N GLU A 59 -11.19 1.52 -2.43
CA GLU A 59 -10.98 2.87 -1.88
C GLU A 59 -9.83 2.94 -0.85
N ARG A 60 -9.25 1.81 -0.47
CA ARG A 60 -8.17 1.76 0.50
C ARG A 60 -6.97 2.57 0.02
N LEU A 61 -6.55 3.52 0.85
CA LEU A 61 -5.37 4.32 0.60
C LEU A 61 -4.09 3.50 0.91
N ILE A 62 -3.26 3.34 -0.10
CA ILE A 62 -1.99 2.61 -0.02
C ILE A 62 -0.84 3.63 0.04
N SER A 63 0.03 3.46 1.01
CA SER A 63 1.28 4.23 1.09
C SER A 63 2.32 3.59 0.20
N VAL A 64 2.82 4.33 -0.78
CA VAL A 64 3.72 3.86 -1.82
C VAL A 64 5.05 4.59 -1.73
N LEU A 65 6.13 3.84 -1.68
CA LEU A 65 7.47 4.39 -1.84
C LEU A 65 7.84 4.44 -3.33
N VAL A 66 8.07 5.64 -3.83
CA VAL A 66 8.61 5.87 -5.17
C VAL A 66 10.12 5.99 -5.08
N ASN A 67 10.84 5.15 -5.80
CA ASN A 67 12.31 5.09 -5.78
C ASN A 67 12.92 4.96 -4.37
N LYS A 68 12.21 4.34 -3.43
CA LYS A 68 12.63 4.16 -2.03
C LYS A 68 12.81 5.45 -1.22
N THR A 69 12.49 6.61 -1.77
CA THR A 69 12.75 7.92 -1.16
C THR A 69 11.51 8.78 -0.97
N GLN A 70 10.57 8.73 -1.90
CA GLN A 70 9.37 9.54 -1.87
C GLN A 70 8.16 8.72 -1.44
N ASN A 71 7.42 9.20 -0.45
CA ASN A 71 6.19 8.57 -0.02
C ASN A 71 4.99 9.27 -0.68
N LYS A 72 4.17 8.48 -1.38
CA LYS A 72 2.93 8.93 -2.02
C LYS A 72 1.78 8.05 -1.52
N THR A 73 0.61 8.62 -1.33
CA THR A 73 -0.59 7.87 -0.98
C THR A 73 -1.49 7.78 -2.19
N ILE A 74 -1.86 6.57 -2.58
CA ILE A 74 -2.62 6.26 -3.80
C ILE A 74 -3.76 5.32 -3.41
N PRO A 75 -5.01 5.54 -3.86
CA PRO A 75 -6.10 4.57 -3.74
C PRO A 75 -5.74 3.25 -4.43
N TYR A 76 -6.12 2.12 -3.84
CA TYR A 76 -5.78 0.81 -4.42
C TYR A 76 -6.35 0.63 -5.82
N ALA A 77 -7.53 1.16 -6.08
CA ALA A 77 -8.16 1.11 -7.41
C ALA A 77 -7.38 1.82 -8.52
N GLU A 78 -6.43 2.69 -8.20
CA GLU A 78 -5.61 3.38 -9.20
C GLU A 78 -4.45 2.52 -9.73
N PHE A 79 -4.09 1.43 -9.03
CA PHE A 79 -3.07 0.52 -9.53
C PHE A 79 -3.60 -0.32 -10.67
N PHE A 80 -2.75 -0.51 -11.68
CA PHE A 80 -3.07 -1.39 -12.78
C PHE A 80 -2.66 -2.84 -12.45
N LEU A 81 -3.54 -3.80 -12.70
CA LEU A 81 -3.25 -5.22 -12.53
C LEU A 81 -2.82 -5.83 -13.85
N GLN A 82 -1.66 -6.48 -13.87
CA GLN A 82 -1.14 -7.13 -15.09
C GLN A 82 -2.12 -8.19 -15.62
N THR A 83 -2.92 -8.81 -14.75
CA THR A 83 -3.96 -9.78 -15.14
C THR A 83 -5.09 -9.17 -15.98
N GLU A 84 -5.29 -7.85 -15.89
CA GLU A 84 -6.34 -7.12 -16.63
C GLU A 84 -5.82 -6.54 -17.95
N LEU A 85 -4.54 -6.74 -18.27
CA LEU A 85 -3.89 -6.14 -19.43
C LEU A 85 -4.63 -6.39 -20.73
N LYS A 86 -5.02 -7.66 -20.98
CA LYS A 86 -5.73 -8.03 -22.19
C LYS A 86 -7.03 -7.24 -22.37
N ALA A 87 -7.88 -7.27 -21.35
CA ALA A 87 -9.18 -6.61 -21.39
C ALA A 87 -9.03 -5.08 -21.57
N HIS A 88 -8.02 -4.49 -20.93
CA HIS A 88 -7.73 -3.06 -21.04
C HIS A 88 -7.31 -2.67 -22.45
N ILE A 89 -6.37 -3.42 -23.06
CA ILE A 89 -5.90 -3.14 -24.42
C ILE A 89 -7.04 -3.33 -25.43
N GLU A 90 -7.80 -4.45 -25.32
CA GLU A 90 -8.97 -4.69 -26.17
C GLU A 90 -9.98 -3.54 -26.10
N ALA A 91 -10.31 -3.07 -24.91
CA ALA A 91 -11.24 -1.98 -24.73
C ALA A 91 -10.72 -0.65 -25.33
N LYS A 92 -9.43 -0.34 -25.16
CA LYS A 92 -8.83 0.88 -25.69
C LYS A 92 -8.75 0.88 -27.22
N VAL A 93 -8.25 -0.20 -27.79
CA VAL A 93 -8.05 -0.32 -29.24
C VAL A 93 -9.39 -0.40 -29.97
N LYS A 94 -10.37 -1.16 -29.43
CA LYS A 94 -11.71 -1.27 -30.02
C LYS A 94 -12.46 0.08 -30.08
N ASN A 95 -12.20 0.96 -29.14
CA ASN A 95 -12.81 2.29 -29.09
C ASN A 95 -11.97 3.37 -29.78
N SER A 96 -11.05 2.99 -30.65
CA SER A 96 -10.16 3.87 -31.40
C SER A 96 -10.25 3.62 -32.90
N ASP A 97 -9.63 4.48 -33.68
CA ASP A 97 -9.50 4.33 -35.14
C ASP A 97 -8.47 3.25 -35.54
N TYR A 98 -7.91 2.51 -34.57
CA TYR A 98 -6.82 1.55 -34.77
C TYR A 98 -7.26 0.10 -34.50
N GLU A 99 -8.55 -0.21 -34.62
CA GLU A 99 -9.10 -1.54 -34.37
C GLU A 99 -8.42 -2.64 -35.22
N ASP A 100 -8.05 -2.31 -36.46
CA ASP A 100 -7.36 -3.23 -37.37
C ASP A 100 -5.98 -3.70 -36.84
N TYR A 101 -5.38 -2.93 -35.92
CA TYR A 101 -4.10 -3.22 -35.28
C TYR A 101 -4.21 -3.89 -33.91
N MET A 102 -5.39 -4.41 -33.56
CA MET A 102 -5.66 -5.05 -32.27
C MET A 102 -4.64 -6.12 -31.91
N SER A 103 -4.35 -7.04 -32.85
CA SER A 103 -3.40 -8.13 -32.61
C SER A 103 -1.98 -7.61 -32.38
N SER A 104 -1.59 -6.56 -33.11
CA SER A 104 -0.28 -5.93 -32.96
C SER A 104 -0.12 -5.25 -31.61
N TYR A 105 -1.13 -4.52 -31.12
CA TYR A 105 -1.11 -3.93 -29.80
C TYR A 105 -1.12 -4.95 -28.68
N LEU A 106 -1.91 -6.02 -28.81
CA LEU A 106 -1.88 -7.10 -27.83
C LEU A 106 -0.49 -7.73 -27.75
N SER A 107 0.12 -8.07 -28.88
CA SER A 107 1.49 -8.61 -28.92
C SER A 107 2.50 -7.66 -28.30
N LEU A 108 2.48 -6.36 -28.69
CA LEU A 108 3.36 -5.34 -28.16
C LEU A 108 3.28 -5.25 -26.63
N PHE A 109 2.08 -5.10 -26.09
CA PHE A 109 1.91 -4.89 -24.66
C PHE A 109 2.15 -6.16 -23.84
N PHE A 110 1.86 -7.35 -24.35
CA PHE A 110 2.23 -8.60 -23.69
C PHE A 110 3.74 -8.80 -23.61
N ASP A 111 4.49 -8.37 -24.61
CA ASP A 111 5.96 -8.46 -24.63
C ASP A 111 6.64 -7.42 -23.73
N VAL A 112 5.99 -6.26 -23.53
CA VAL A 112 6.61 -5.10 -22.89
C VAL A 112 6.19 -4.95 -21.43
N VAL A 113 4.88 -5.12 -21.10
CA VAL A 113 4.37 -4.76 -19.78
C VAL A 113 4.87 -5.70 -18.69
N GLN A 114 5.57 -5.12 -17.73
CA GLN A 114 6.07 -5.79 -16.55
C GLN A 114 5.69 -5.01 -15.29
N PRO A 115 5.44 -5.69 -14.16
CA PRO A 115 5.19 -5.03 -12.89
C PRO A 115 6.38 -4.16 -12.46
N ASN A 116 6.10 -2.92 -12.08
CA ASN A 116 7.06 -1.99 -11.50
C ASN A 116 6.78 -1.67 -10.04
N THR A 117 5.73 -2.26 -9.49
CA THR A 117 5.28 -2.07 -8.11
C THR A 117 5.13 -3.43 -7.45
N ILE A 118 5.66 -3.55 -6.23
CA ILE A 118 5.57 -4.76 -5.41
C ILE A 118 5.05 -4.41 -4.03
N TYR A 119 4.24 -5.28 -3.44
CA TYR A 119 3.88 -5.19 -2.03
C TYR A 119 5.07 -5.63 -1.18
N ASN A 120 5.47 -4.77 -0.23
CA ASN A 120 6.59 -5.07 0.66
C ASN A 120 6.05 -5.28 2.08
N THR A 121 5.92 -6.54 2.47
CA THR A 121 5.43 -6.95 3.79
C THR A 121 6.27 -6.37 4.92
N SER A 122 7.59 -6.45 4.82
CA SER A 122 8.52 -5.98 5.86
C SER A 122 8.39 -4.47 6.10
N LEU A 123 8.32 -3.66 5.03
CA LEU A 123 8.09 -2.21 5.17
C LEU A 123 6.71 -1.91 5.75
N THR A 124 5.70 -2.68 5.38
CA THR A 124 4.34 -2.50 5.90
C THR A 124 4.27 -2.82 7.38
N GLU A 125 4.88 -3.91 7.81
CA GLU A 125 4.95 -4.31 9.22
C GLU A 125 5.76 -3.31 10.07
N SER A 126 6.90 -2.83 9.56
CA SER A 126 7.68 -1.77 10.21
C SER A 126 6.88 -0.49 10.37
N ALA A 127 6.19 -0.04 9.33
CA ALA A 127 5.36 1.16 9.38
C ALA A 127 4.17 1.01 10.34
N LEU A 128 3.58 -0.19 10.44
CA LEU A 128 2.53 -0.50 11.40
C LEU A 128 3.08 -0.47 12.83
N SER A 129 4.21 -1.12 13.08
CA SER A 129 4.88 -1.13 14.37
C SER A 129 5.24 0.29 14.84
N ASP A 130 5.77 1.11 13.96
CA ASP A 130 6.08 2.52 14.25
C ASP A 130 4.84 3.34 14.60
N ARG A 131 3.72 3.11 13.90
CA ARG A 131 2.45 3.77 14.20
C ARG A 131 1.89 3.32 15.54
N LEU A 132 1.93 2.03 15.83
CA LEU A 132 1.49 1.47 17.11
C LEU A 132 2.36 1.97 18.27
N GLY A 133 3.68 2.05 18.07
CA GLY A 133 4.61 2.59 19.06
C GLY A 133 4.42 4.08 19.36
N ARG A 134 3.83 4.84 18.42
CA ARG A 134 3.49 6.25 18.62
C ARG A 134 2.12 6.46 19.31
N ILE A 135 1.33 5.41 19.45
CA ILE A 135 0.10 5.46 20.23
C ILE A 135 0.52 5.51 21.69
N VAL A 136 0.48 6.70 22.28
CA VAL A 136 0.71 6.89 23.70
C VAL A 136 -0.47 6.23 24.42
N LEU A 137 -0.25 5.03 24.95
CA LEU A 137 -1.24 4.29 25.75
C LEU A 137 -1.57 4.99 27.07
N VAL A 138 -0.75 5.97 27.46
CA VAL A 138 -0.92 6.76 28.68
C VAL A 138 -1.63 8.06 28.33
N ARG A 139 -2.93 8.15 28.63
CA ARG A 139 -3.73 9.37 28.51
C ARG A 139 -3.60 10.25 29.76
N GLY A 140 -2.40 10.62 30.11
CA GLY A 140 -2.15 11.49 31.23
C GLY A 140 -1.33 10.81 32.33
N ARG A 141 -0.60 11.63 33.07
CA ARG A 141 0.16 11.24 34.25
C ARG A 141 -0.57 11.75 35.46
N VAL A 142 -0.87 10.88 36.39
CA VAL A 142 -1.41 11.28 37.70
C VAL A 142 -0.27 11.22 38.71
N ASP A 143 0.07 12.37 39.31
CA ASP A 143 1.16 12.43 40.27
C ASP A 143 0.75 11.77 41.61
N LYS A 144 1.72 11.21 42.28
CA LYS A 144 1.52 10.55 43.58
C LYS A 144 0.95 11.53 44.59
N GLY A 145 -0.18 11.15 45.19
CA GLY A 145 -0.89 12.00 46.17
C GLY A 145 -2.04 12.83 45.59
N THR A 146 -2.25 12.78 44.26
CA THR A 146 -3.40 13.44 43.64
C THR A 146 -4.69 12.72 44.00
N LEU A 147 -5.68 13.46 44.48
CA LEU A 147 -7.01 12.92 44.78
C LEU A 147 -7.76 12.69 43.46
N ILE A 148 -7.96 11.43 43.06
CA ILE A 148 -8.63 11.05 41.84
C ILE A 148 -10.17 11.13 42.00
N ILE A 149 -10.69 10.70 43.13
CA ILE A 149 -12.12 10.65 43.40
C ILE A 149 -12.39 10.96 44.89
N SER A 150 -13.46 11.68 45.16
CA SER A 150 -13.94 12.00 46.52
C SER A 150 -15.03 11.02 46.94
N LYS A 151 -15.21 10.87 48.27
CA LYS A 151 -16.27 10.02 48.82
C LYS A 151 -17.64 10.55 48.42
N GLY A 152 -18.45 9.69 47.76
CA GLY A 152 -19.78 10.03 47.27
C GLY A 152 -19.82 10.59 45.85
N GLU A 153 -18.68 10.73 45.17
CA GLU A 153 -18.62 11.17 43.78
C GLU A 153 -18.92 10.02 42.82
N VAL A 154 -19.67 10.32 41.75
CA VAL A 154 -20.00 9.32 40.70
C VAL A 154 -18.83 9.11 39.79
N VAL A 155 -18.40 7.84 39.63
CA VAL A 155 -17.27 7.43 38.79
C VAL A 155 -17.73 7.30 37.35
N GLN A 156 -17.38 8.27 36.50
CA GLN A 156 -17.72 8.27 35.08
C GLN A 156 -16.61 8.94 34.26
N GLY A 157 -16.62 8.67 32.95
CA GLY A 157 -15.73 9.33 31.98
C GLY A 157 -14.25 9.10 32.26
N GLU A 158 -13.50 10.20 32.34
CA GLU A 158 -12.05 10.21 32.52
C GLU A 158 -11.61 9.59 33.86
N LYS A 159 -12.34 9.87 34.94
CA LYS A 159 -12.05 9.31 36.28
C LYS A 159 -12.17 7.77 36.30
N LEU A 160 -13.17 7.23 35.60
CA LEU A 160 -13.32 5.78 35.45
C LEU A 160 -12.15 5.16 34.66
N ALA A 161 -11.70 5.85 33.62
CA ALA A 161 -10.56 5.39 32.82
C ALA A 161 -9.26 5.38 33.66
N ILE A 162 -9.02 6.41 34.45
CA ILE A 162 -7.86 6.48 35.37
C ILE A 162 -7.91 5.35 36.42
N LEU A 163 -9.06 5.12 37.03
CA LEU A 163 -9.20 4.04 38.02
C LEU A 163 -8.99 2.64 37.42
N LYS A 164 -9.53 2.37 36.24
CA LYS A 164 -9.30 1.11 35.51
C LYS A 164 -7.83 0.92 35.13
N SER A 165 -7.15 2.00 34.73
CA SER A 165 -5.72 1.95 34.42
C SER A 165 -4.89 1.63 35.67
N LEU A 166 -5.20 2.26 36.81
CA LEU A 166 -4.58 2.00 38.10
C LEU A 166 -4.83 0.56 38.57
N GLU A 167 -6.06 0.06 38.43
CA GLU A 167 -6.39 -1.34 38.77
C GLU A 167 -5.54 -2.31 37.96
N SER A 168 -5.41 -2.10 36.65
CA SER A 168 -4.59 -2.91 35.75
C SER A 168 -3.11 -2.87 36.13
N GLU A 169 -2.58 -1.68 36.47
CA GLU A 169 -1.20 -1.51 36.88
C GLU A 169 -0.92 -2.19 38.23
N TYR A 170 -1.79 -2.00 39.21
CA TYR A 170 -1.71 -2.66 40.50
C TYR A 170 -1.79 -4.19 40.37
N ALA A 171 -2.70 -4.70 39.55
CA ALA A 171 -2.78 -6.14 39.29
C ALA A 171 -1.47 -6.66 38.71
N SER A 172 -0.86 -5.97 37.75
CA SER A 172 0.41 -6.38 37.14
C SER A 172 1.58 -6.35 38.13
N GLN A 173 1.64 -5.35 39.02
CA GLN A 173 2.68 -5.25 40.05
C GLN A 173 2.53 -6.32 41.12
N VAL A 174 1.31 -6.57 41.61
CA VAL A 174 1.06 -7.61 42.61
C VAL A 174 1.43 -9.02 42.10
N TRP A 175 1.14 -9.31 40.82
CA TRP A 175 1.54 -10.59 40.22
C TRP A 175 3.05 -10.68 40.00
N THR A 176 3.75 -9.57 39.79
CA THR A 176 5.21 -9.58 39.60
C THR A 176 5.98 -9.62 40.91
N GLU A 177 5.46 -9.02 42.00
CA GLU A 177 6.11 -8.98 43.30
C GLU A 177 5.67 -10.14 44.24
N ALA A 178 4.50 -10.73 44.00
CA ALA A 178 4.01 -11.86 44.75
C ALA A 178 4.75 -13.14 44.36
N ASN A 179 5.97 -13.29 44.85
CA ASN A 179 6.58 -14.61 45.05
C ASN A 179 5.77 -15.38 46.10
N TYR A 180 4.63 -15.92 45.68
CA TYR A 180 3.74 -16.72 46.53
C TYR A 180 4.48 -17.84 47.25
N VAL A 181 5.60 -18.28 46.69
CA VAL A 181 6.51 -19.30 47.31
C VAL A 181 7.10 -18.79 48.63
N TRP A 182 7.45 -17.51 48.73
CA TRP A 182 8.02 -16.96 49.96
C TRP A 182 6.97 -16.69 51.03
N ILE A 183 5.74 -16.38 50.63
CA ILE A 183 4.62 -16.19 51.57
C ILE A 183 4.22 -17.53 52.19
N LEU A 184 4.18 -18.61 51.39
CA LEU A 184 3.93 -19.97 51.91
C LEU A 184 5.08 -20.49 52.80
N ALA A 185 6.33 -20.19 52.49
CA ALA A 185 7.48 -20.58 53.29
C ALA A 185 7.58 -19.84 54.64
N ALA A 186 6.92 -18.70 54.80
CA ALA A 186 6.89 -17.94 56.04
C ALA A 186 5.83 -18.48 57.06
N TYR A 187 4.92 -19.36 56.61
CA TYR A 187 3.86 -19.96 57.46
C TYR A 187 4.10 -21.43 57.83
N THR A 188 5.25 -21.99 57.42
CA THR A 188 5.70 -23.34 57.87
C THR A 188 6.88 -23.20 58.79
#